data_d6be4a39cfda04b39179276efd2a03f5
#
_entry.id   d6be4a39cfda04b39179276efd2a03f5
#
_cell.length_a   1.000
_cell.length_b   1.000
_cell.length_c   1.000
_cell.angle_alpha   90.00
_cell.angle_beta   90.00
_cell.angle_gamma   90.00
#
_symmetry.space_group_name_H-M   'P 1'
#
loop_
_entity.id
_entity.type
_entity.pdbx_description
1 polymer ?
#
loop_
_entity_poly.entity_id
_entity_poly.type
_entity_poly.pdbx_seq_one_letter_code
_entity_poly.pdbx_strand_id
1 'polypeptide(L)'
;SITQPDGAWFSTQNNAVVLNGEMVTDKVVIKPNWYGFKIAGVDVTSLNCKDLSGIDGVDGKMSYDPETNTLTMEDVTINTTDFNGIVNNDVMDMKINLVGNNTITTNRACITINETSTISGSGTLRLKSNRDCGLYMNYSSLTVEDVKLYAEGIYGVTGGDGKSGETLTLRNAYVEATGSDGSICDLQNLILDGCSITQPTGAAFDANVHGVALNGKVVTDKVVIEPVTNGISDITTDVPAHAKGIYSVTGVKQTLQWNELPAGIYIVDGVKRVKK
;
A
#
# COMPACT_ATOMS: atom_id res chain seq x y z
N SER A 1 10.51 1.69 -28.35
CA SER A 1 9.93 2.55 -29.42
C SER A 1 10.98 2.91 -30.47
N ILE A 2 10.52 3.18 -31.68
CA ILE A 2 11.35 3.76 -32.74
C ILE A 2 11.42 5.25 -32.44
N THR A 3 12.64 5.80 -32.31
CA THR A 3 12.86 7.20 -31.94
C THR A 3 13.47 8.04 -33.09
N GLN A 4 13.97 7.37 -34.14
CA GLN A 4 14.43 8.03 -35.37
C GLN A 4 14.19 7.07 -36.55
N PRO A 5 13.69 7.58 -37.70
CA PRO A 5 13.12 8.94 -37.83
C PRO A 5 11.82 9.07 -37.04
N ASP A 6 11.51 10.31 -36.63
CA ASP A 6 10.28 10.59 -35.89
C ASP A 6 9.03 10.22 -36.72
N GLY A 7 8.02 9.63 -36.05
CA GLY A 7 6.81 9.14 -36.72
C GLY A 7 6.97 7.81 -37.47
N ALA A 8 8.16 7.21 -37.48
CA ALA A 8 8.33 5.88 -38.08
C ALA A 8 7.73 4.77 -37.19
N TRP A 9 7.20 3.74 -37.85
CA TRP A 9 6.61 2.57 -37.19
C TRP A 9 6.97 1.26 -37.90
N PHE A 10 6.87 0.14 -37.22
CA PHE A 10 7.09 -1.16 -37.84
C PHE A 10 5.82 -1.64 -38.54
N SER A 11 5.90 -1.80 -39.87
CA SER A 11 4.82 -2.33 -40.70
C SER A 11 4.95 -3.85 -40.81
N THR A 12 3.96 -4.58 -40.27
CA THR A 12 3.88 -6.03 -40.45
C THR A 12 3.57 -6.45 -41.87
N GLN A 13 2.95 -5.57 -42.65
CA GLN A 13 2.65 -5.80 -44.08
C GLN A 13 3.95 -5.74 -44.92
N ASN A 14 4.83 -4.81 -44.61
CA ASN A 14 6.10 -4.65 -45.32
C ASN A 14 7.27 -5.39 -44.63
N ASN A 15 7.04 -5.92 -43.42
CA ASN A 15 8.08 -6.49 -42.53
C ASN A 15 9.28 -5.53 -42.39
N ALA A 16 9.04 -4.23 -42.30
CA ALA A 16 10.04 -3.19 -42.26
C ALA A 16 9.60 -1.99 -41.41
N VAL A 17 10.56 -1.17 -41.00
CA VAL A 17 10.29 0.18 -40.47
C VAL A 17 9.90 1.08 -41.63
N VAL A 18 8.74 1.74 -41.51
CA VAL A 18 8.20 2.65 -42.51
C VAL A 18 7.96 4.03 -41.93
N LEU A 19 8.09 5.04 -42.79
CA LEU A 19 7.72 6.42 -42.54
C LEU A 19 6.88 6.91 -43.74
N ASN A 20 5.69 7.45 -43.47
CA ASN A 20 4.74 7.89 -44.50
C ASN A 20 4.41 6.82 -45.57
N GLY A 21 4.45 5.53 -45.16
CA GLY A 21 4.15 4.39 -46.04
C GLY A 21 5.33 3.86 -46.84
N GLU A 22 6.49 4.49 -46.80
CA GLU A 22 7.72 4.06 -47.48
C GLU A 22 8.71 3.42 -46.50
N MET A 23 9.49 2.41 -46.94
CA MET A 23 10.53 1.80 -46.11
C MET A 23 11.61 2.80 -45.77
N VAL A 24 12.01 2.84 -44.49
CA VAL A 24 13.14 3.66 -44.06
C VAL A 24 14.43 2.98 -44.45
N THR A 25 15.22 3.64 -45.26
CA THR A 25 16.54 3.17 -45.72
C THR A 25 17.71 3.80 -44.96
N ASP A 26 17.42 4.88 -44.25
CA ASP A 26 18.42 5.54 -43.39
C ASP A 26 18.50 4.93 -42.00
N LYS A 27 19.33 5.54 -41.15
CA LYS A 27 19.51 5.08 -39.74
C LYS A 27 18.20 5.05 -38.99
N VAL A 28 17.87 3.86 -38.45
CA VAL A 28 16.77 3.67 -37.49
C VAL A 28 17.34 3.56 -36.09
N VAL A 29 16.81 4.34 -35.16
CA VAL A 29 17.14 4.24 -33.73
C VAL A 29 15.93 3.72 -32.99
N ILE A 30 16.12 2.59 -32.32
CA ILE A 30 15.11 1.98 -31.45
C ILE A 30 15.61 2.08 -30.01
N LYS A 31 14.80 2.67 -29.13
CA LYS A 31 15.09 2.74 -27.70
C LYS A 31 14.04 1.95 -26.91
N PRO A 32 14.38 1.41 -25.72
CA PRO A 32 13.38 0.84 -24.86
C PRO A 32 12.34 1.88 -24.45
N ASN A 33 11.12 1.46 -24.18
CA ASN A 33 10.14 2.34 -23.56
C ASN A 33 10.50 2.51 -22.09
N TRP A 34 10.65 3.74 -21.65
CA TRP A 34 10.71 4.07 -20.23
C TRP A 34 9.29 4.16 -19.66
N TYR A 35 9.08 3.58 -18.48
CA TYR A 35 7.75 3.52 -17.88
C TYR A 35 7.48 4.61 -16.82
N GLY A 36 8.37 5.58 -16.67
CA GLY A 36 8.12 6.72 -15.80
C GLY A 36 8.49 6.51 -14.34
N PHE A 37 9.25 5.47 -14.00
CA PHE A 37 9.71 5.24 -12.63
C PHE A 37 11.08 4.56 -12.56
N LYS A 38 11.70 4.61 -11.38
CA LYS A 38 13.03 4.07 -11.10
C LYS A 38 13.03 3.15 -9.89
N ILE A 39 13.92 2.16 -9.93
CA ILE A 39 14.26 1.29 -8.80
C ILE A 39 15.76 1.41 -8.53
N ALA A 40 16.15 1.75 -7.30
CA ALA A 40 17.57 1.94 -6.91
C ALA A 40 18.36 2.81 -7.93
N GLY A 41 17.72 3.87 -8.44
CA GLY A 41 18.30 4.79 -9.43
C GLY A 41 18.24 4.33 -10.88
N VAL A 42 17.87 3.07 -11.16
CA VAL A 42 17.79 2.50 -12.51
C VAL A 42 16.41 2.72 -13.11
N ASP A 43 16.36 3.18 -14.36
CA ASP A 43 15.10 3.33 -15.12
C ASP A 43 14.43 1.97 -15.35
N VAL A 44 13.13 1.88 -15.08
CA VAL A 44 12.33 0.73 -15.47
C VAL A 44 11.82 0.94 -16.90
N THR A 45 12.13 -0.03 -17.73
CA THR A 45 11.91 0.03 -19.18
C THR A 45 11.33 -1.27 -19.69
N SER A 46 10.95 -1.30 -20.97
CA SER A 46 10.48 -2.51 -21.65
C SER A 46 11.53 -3.64 -21.73
N LEU A 47 12.80 -3.37 -21.40
CA LEU A 47 13.86 -4.39 -21.40
C LEU A 47 13.98 -5.11 -20.05
N ASN A 48 13.71 -4.43 -18.93
CA ASN A 48 13.92 -5.00 -17.58
C ASN A 48 12.62 -5.15 -16.77
N CYS A 49 11.48 -4.63 -17.22
CA CYS A 49 10.25 -4.60 -16.42
C CYS A 49 9.76 -5.98 -15.97
N LYS A 50 10.05 -7.04 -16.70
CA LYS A 50 9.61 -8.41 -16.37
C LYS A 50 10.43 -9.06 -15.26
N ASP A 51 11.66 -8.59 -15.06
CA ASP A 51 12.54 -9.04 -13.99
C ASP A 51 13.47 -7.90 -13.60
N LEU A 52 13.18 -7.32 -12.43
CA LEU A 52 13.93 -6.21 -11.85
C LEU A 52 14.98 -6.67 -10.84
N SER A 53 15.09 -7.97 -10.58
CA SER A 53 16.09 -8.55 -9.66
C SER A 53 17.53 -8.42 -10.18
N GLY A 54 17.70 -8.13 -11.47
CA GLY A 54 19.01 -7.83 -12.06
C GLY A 54 19.54 -6.42 -11.77
N ILE A 55 18.76 -5.56 -11.08
CA ILE A 55 19.20 -4.22 -10.67
C ILE A 55 20.11 -4.36 -9.44
N ASP A 56 21.25 -3.69 -9.46
CA ASP A 56 22.20 -3.72 -8.34
C ASP A 56 21.53 -3.23 -7.04
N GLY A 57 21.71 -3.99 -5.97
CA GLY A 57 21.07 -3.76 -4.68
C GLY A 57 19.61 -4.24 -4.57
N VAL A 58 19.08 -4.92 -5.58
CA VAL A 58 17.74 -5.55 -5.55
C VAL A 58 17.90 -7.07 -5.46
N ASP A 59 17.26 -7.67 -4.47
CA ASP A 59 17.16 -9.13 -4.29
C ASP A 59 15.67 -9.51 -4.08
N GLY A 60 15.30 -10.75 -4.43
CA GLY A 60 13.91 -11.22 -4.39
C GLY A 60 13.24 -11.13 -5.76
N LYS A 61 11.94 -11.39 -5.83
CA LYS A 61 11.20 -11.35 -7.09
C LYS A 61 10.50 -10.00 -7.26
N MET A 62 10.88 -9.28 -8.30
CA MET A 62 10.32 -7.97 -8.58
C MET A 62 10.05 -7.81 -10.08
N SER A 63 8.83 -7.41 -10.44
CA SER A 63 8.44 -7.20 -11.83
C SER A 63 7.39 -6.10 -11.95
N TYR A 64 7.33 -5.49 -13.13
CA TYR A 64 6.33 -4.49 -13.45
C TYR A 64 5.52 -4.90 -14.69
N ASP A 65 4.20 -4.82 -14.55
CA ASP A 65 3.24 -5.00 -15.64
C ASP A 65 2.73 -3.63 -16.11
N PRO A 66 3.12 -3.17 -17.31
CA PRO A 66 2.70 -1.88 -17.84
C PRO A 66 1.24 -1.84 -18.29
N GLU A 67 0.58 -2.99 -18.48
CA GLU A 67 -0.83 -3.02 -18.88
C GLU A 67 -1.76 -2.71 -17.71
N THR A 68 -1.34 -3.05 -16.49
CA THR A 68 -2.10 -2.84 -15.26
C THR A 68 -1.49 -1.77 -14.35
N ASN A 69 -0.36 -1.16 -14.74
CA ASN A 69 0.46 -0.26 -13.93
C ASN A 69 0.86 -0.88 -12.57
N THR A 70 1.16 -2.19 -12.54
CA THR A 70 1.40 -2.92 -11.30
C THR A 70 2.86 -3.33 -11.14
N LEU A 71 3.50 -2.81 -10.10
CA LEU A 71 4.79 -3.28 -9.60
C LEU A 71 4.53 -4.35 -8.54
N THR A 72 4.93 -5.58 -8.81
CA THR A 72 4.83 -6.69 -7.86
C THR A 72 6.16 -6.93 -7.17
N MET A 73 6.12 -7.01 -5.84
CA MET A 73 7.25 -7.28 -4.96
C MET A 73 6.95 -8.53 -4.13
N GLU A 74 7.75 -9.59 -4.31
CA GLU A 74 7.64 -10.85 -3.57
C GLU A 74 8.96 -11.13 -2.84
N ASP A 75 8.96 -10.97 -1.51
CA ASP A 75 10.13 -11.13 -0.64
C ASP A 75 11.34 -10.30 -1.12
N VAL A 76 11.09 -9.05 -1.51
CA VAL A 76 12.09 -8.16 -2.10
C VAL A 76 12.90 -7.45 -1.02
N THR A 77 14.22 -7.41 -1.21
CA THR A 77 15.12 -6.52 -0.47
C THR A 77 15.75 -5.53 -1.44
N ILE A 78 15.56 -4.23 -1.19
CA ILE A 78 16.29 -3.16 -1.89
C ILE A 78 17.26 -2.54 -0.89
N ASN A 79 18.54 -2.53 -1.23
CA ASN A 79 19.59 -1.91 -0.42
C ASN A 79 20.46 -1.01 -1.30
N THR A 80 20.35 0.29 -1.10
CA THR A 80 21.13 1.29 -1.84
C THR A 80 21.51 2.45 -0.93
N THR A 81 22.68 3.07 -1.15
CA THR A 81 23.13 4.22 -0.35
C THR A 81 22.95 5.56 -1.06
N ASP A 82 23.01 5.56 -2.38
CA ASP A 82 23.12 6.77 -3.18
C ASP A 82 21.82 7.18 -3.87
N PHE A 83 20.87 6.26 -3.94
CA PHE A 83 19.61 6.44 -4.63
C PHE A 83 18.41 6.24 -3.70
N ASN A 84 17.26 6.76 -4.10
CA ASN A 84 15.99 6.34 -3.53
C ASN A 84 15.73 4.87 -3.89
N GLY A 85 15.01 4.16 -3.04
CA GLY A 85 14.66 2.77 -3.33
C GLY A 85 13.72 2.67 -4.53
N ILE A 86 12.56 3.31 -4.47
CA ILE A 86 11.57 3.41 -5.53
C ILE A 86 11.22 4.88 -5.75
N VAL A 87 11.17 5.32 -7.01
CA VAL A 87 10.68 6.66 -7.37
C VAL A 87 9.65 6.53 -8.48
N ASN A 88 8.39 6.77 -8.15
CA ASN A 88 7.35 6.92 -9.16
C ASN A 88 7.32 8.38 -9.62
N ASN A 89 7.80 8.66 -10.86
CA ASN A 89 7.81 10.01 -11.40
C ASN A 89 6.54 10.34 -12.18
N ASP A 90 6.09 9.41 -13.07
CA ASP A 90 5.09 9.71 -14.10
C ASP A 90 4.04 8.59 -14.28
N VAL A 91 4.02 7.57 -13.39
CA VAL A 91 3.02 6.48 -13.49
C VAL A 91 1.81 6.85 -12.65
N MET A 92 0.78 7.39 -13.29
CA MET A 92 -0.50 7.66 -12.66
C MET A 92 -1.18 6.35 -12.23
N ASP A 93 -1.78 6.33 -11.03
CA ASP A 93 -2.47 5.20 -10.44
C ASP A 93 -1.61 3.92 -10.37
N MET A 94 -0.30 4.10 -10.11
CA MET A 94 0.63 3.00 -9.92
C MET A 94 0.19 2.12 -8.74
N LYS A 95 0.18 0.82 -8.96
CA LYS A 95 -0.09 -0.18 -7.93
C LYS A 95 1.22 -0.84 -7.51
N ILE A 96 1.51 -0.84 -6.21
CA ILE A 96 2.61 -1.60 -5.61
C ILE A 96 1.98 -2.77 -4.86
N ASN A 97 2.04 -3.96 -5.47
CA ASN A 97 1.47 -5.18 -4.92
C ASN A 97 2.52 -5.94 -4.11
N LEU A 98 2.26 -6.14 -2.81
CA LEU A 98 3.17 -6.76 -1.87
C LEU A 98 2.79 -8.21 -1.60
N VAL A 99 3.78 -9.11 -1.72
CA VAL A 99 3.68 -10.51 -1.32
C VAL A 99 4.86 -10.82 -0.40
N GLY A 100 4.61 -11.52 0.72
CA GLY A 100 5.67 -11.88 1.68
C GLY A 100 6.26 -10.68 2.42
N ASN A 101 7.58 -10.69 2.65
CA ASN A 101 8.28 -9.68 3.43
C ASN A 101 9.19 -8.83 2.55
N ASN A 102 8.85 -7.57 2.40
CA ASN A 102 9.59 -6.64 1.56
C ASN A 102 10.30 -5.59 2.42
N THR A 103 11.55 -5.29 2.09
CA THR A 103 12.38 -4.33 2.83
C THR A 103 13.10 -3.39 1.88
N ILE A 104 13.11 -2.11 2.19
CA ILE A 104 13.89 -1.10 1.47
C ILE A 104 14.74 -0.35 2.49
N THR A 105 16.06 -0.36 2.29
CA THR A 105 17.03 0.38 3.11
C THR A 105 17.85 1.32 2.23
N THR A 106 17.90 2.59 2.59
CA THR A 106 18.66 3.60 1.84
C THR A 106 19.11 4.77 2.73
N ASN A 107 20.01 5.61 2.23
CA ASN A 107 20.31 6.92 2.82
C ASN A 107 19.42 8.04 2.26
N ARG A 108 18.58 7.76 1.28
CA ARG A 108 17.60 8.65 0.65
C ARG A 108 16.18 8.25 1.06
N ALA A 109 15.18 8.81 0.42
CA ALA A 109 13.82 8.32 0.60
C ALA A 109 13.70 6.86 0.14
N CYS A 110 13.06 5.99 0.95
CA CYS A 110 12.86 4.61 0.52
C CYS A 110 11.87 4.55 -0.64
N ILE A 111 10.76 5.26 -0.54
CA ILE A 111 9.79 5.39 -1.63
C ILE A 111 9.46 6.87 -1.81
N THR A 112 9.52 7.34 -3.05
CA THR A 112 9.05 8.66 -3.46
C THR A 112 7.90 8.50 -4.43
N ILE A 113 6.77 9.15 -4.13
CA ILE A 113 5.54 9.12 -4.92
C ILE A 113 5.29 10.54 -5.45
N ASN A 114 5.46 10.74 -6.76
CA ASN A 114 5.13 11.99 -7.44
C ASN A 114 3.76 11.93 -8.15
N GLU A 115 3.20 10.74 -8.33
CA GLU A 115 1.89 10.50 -8.93
C GLU A 115 1.03 9.63 -8.01
N THR A 116 -0.29 9.76 -8.11
CA THR A 116 -1.24 8.94 -7.33
C THR A 116 -0.89 7.47 -7.40
N SER A 117 -0.81 6.82 -6.25
CA SER A 117 -0.38 5.43 -6.14
C SER A 117 -1.15 4.67 -5.08
N THR A 118 -1.11 3.34 -5.17
CA THR A 118 -1.68 2.43 -4.16
C THR A 118 -0.66 1.38 -3.77
N ILE A 119 -0.46 1.18 -2.48
CA ILE A 119 0.29 0.04 -1.92
C ILE A 119 -0.72 -0.94 -1.36
N SER A 120 -0.74 -2.17 -1.87
CA SER A 120 -1.70 -3.20 -1.47
C SER A 120 -1.12 -4.61 -1.54
N GLY A 121 -1.90 -5.63 -1.15
CA GLY A 121 -1.51 -7.03 -1.24
C GLY A 121 -1.62 -7.75 0.10
N SER A 122 -0.94 -8.88 0.24
CA SER A 122 -0.95 -9.69 1.47
C SER A 122 0.37 -9.60 2.26
N GLY A 123 1.28 -8.72 1.83
CA GLY A 123 2.64 -8.65 2.34
C GLY A 123 2.88 -7.60 3.41
N THR A 124 4.13 -7.56 3.83
CA THR A 124 4.69 -6.54 4.72
C THR A 124 5.71 -5.71 3.97
N LEU A 125 5.74 -4.40 4.23
CA LEU A 125 6.75 -3.48 3.72
C LEU A 125 7.46 -2.77 4.87
N ARG A 126 8.80 -2.88 4.89
CA ARG A 126 9.66 -2.19 5.86
C ARG A 126 10.54 -1.19 5.13
N LEU A 127 10.40 0.07 5.48
CA LEU A 127 11.14 1.18 4.92
C LEU A 127 12.06 1.75 5.98
N LYS A 128 13.36 1.76 5.71
CA LYS A 128 14.36 2.33 6.60
C LYS A 128 15.26 3.29 5.85
N SER A 129 15.07 4.58 6.09
CA SER A 129 15.97 5.61 5.63
C SER A 129 16.94 6.00 6.74
N ASN A 130 18.25 6.07 6.42
CA ASN A 130 19.24 6.48 7.40
C ASN A 130 19.41 8.01 7.49
N ARG A 131 19.01 8.78 6.46
CA ARG A 131 19.25 10.23 6.37
C ARG A 131 18.12 11.05 5.75
N ASP A 132 16.98 10.40 5.45
CA ASP A 132 15.87 11.04 4.78
C ASP A 132 14.55 10.41 5.29
N CYS A 133 13.57 10.18 4.49
CA CYS A 133 12.26 9.66 4.88
C CYS A 133 12.03 8.22 4.46
N GLY A 134 11.23 7.50 5.25
CA GLY A 134 10.75 6.17 4.86
C GLY A 134 9.87 6.26 3.62
N LEU A 135 8.86 7.13 3.64
CA LEU A 135 7.95 7.33 2.51
C LEU A 135 7.72 8.83 2.29
N TYR A 136 7.90 9.27 1.06
CA TYR A 136 7.72 10.66 0.64
C TYR A 136 6.64 10.79 -0.43
N MET A 137 5.61 11.58 -0.16
CA MET A 137 4.54 11.93 -1.10
C MET A 137 4.75 13.36 -1.58
N ASN A 138 5.26 13.51 -2.79
CA ASN A 138 5.58 14.80 -3.37
C ASN A 138 4.36 15.35 -4.12
N TYR A 139 3.55 16.15 -3.43
CA TYR A 139 2.33 16.78 -3.98
C TYR A 139 1.33 15.76 -4.59
N SER A 140 1.28 14.57 -4.02
CA SER A 140 0.53 13.44 -4.57
C SER A 140 -0.27 12.73 -3.49
N SER A 141 -1.12 11.78 -3.90
CA SER A 141 -1.94 10.98 -3.01
C SER A 141 -1.49 9.54 -2.99
N LEU A 142 -1.53 8.92 -1.81
CA LEU A 142 -1.22 7.51 -1.62
C LEU A 142 -2.32 6.81 -0.83
N THR A 143 -2.74 5.66 -1.33
CA THR A 143 -3.58 4.71 -0.58
C THR A 143 -2.72 3.53 -0.13
N VAL A 144 -2.83 3.15 1.14
CA VAL A 144 -2.23 1.93 1.71
C VAL A 144 -3.38 1.06 2.22
N GLU A 145 -3.52 -0.15 1.65
CA GLU A 145 -4.66 -1.00 1.96
C GLU A 145 -4.28 -2.47 2.16
N ASP A 146 -4.87 -3.11 3.18
CA ASP A 146 -4.74 -4.53 3.49
C ASP A 146 -3.31 -5.04 3.73
N VAL A 147 -2.36 -4.16 4.07
CA VAL A 147 -0.93 -4.48 4.27
C VAL A 147 -0.42 -4.02 5.63
N LYS A 148 0.80 -4.45 5.96
CA LYS A 148 1.59 -3.93 7.09
C LYS A 148 2.73 -3.07 6.56
N LEU A 149 2.71 -1.78 6.91
CA LEU A 149 3.74 -0.80 6.55
C LEU A 149 4.50 -0.35 7.81
N TYR A 150 5.83 -0.44 7.75
CA TYR A 150 6.74 0.12 8.74
C TYR A 150 7.62 1.16 8.06
N ALA A 151 7.63 2.38 8.55
CA ALA A 151 8.39 3.47 7.94
C ALA A 151 9.24 4.19 8.99
N GLU A 152 10.55 4.18 8.79
CA GLU A 152 11.55 4.77 9.70
C GLU A 152 12.48 5.70 8.93
N GLY A 153 12.77 6.87 9.50
CA GLY A 153 13.69 7.85 8.91
C GLY A 153 13.85 9.10 9.76
N ILE A 154 14.38 10.19 9.17
CA ILE A 154 14.23 11.54 9.72
C ILE A 154 12.73 11.87 9.73
N TYR A 155 12.03 11.51 8.66
CA TYR A 155 10.58 11.47 8.59
C TYR A 155 10.15 10.03 8.33
N GLY A 156 9.14 9.55 9.06
CA GLY A 156 8.58 8.22 8.82
C GLY A 156 7.80 8.20 7.50
N VAL A 157 6.65 8.88 7.47
CA VAL A 157 5.83 9.16 6.29
C VAL A 157 5.62 10.65 6.21
N THR A 158 5.97 11.26 5.09
CA THR A 158 5.88 12.72 4.94
C THR A 158 5.35 13.13 3.57
N GLY A 159 4.73 14.28 3.52
CA GLY A 159 4.37 14.98 2.28
C GLY A 159 5.39 16.02 1.87
N GLY A 160 5.04 16.83 0.87
CA GLY A 160 5.87 17.94 0.39
C GLY A 160 5.78 19.19 1.26
N ASP A 161 4.57 19.68 1.51
CA ASP A 161 4.32 20.89 2.31
C ASP A 161 3.03 20.85 3.14
N GLY A 162 2.26 19.77 3.04
CA GLY A 162 0.99 19.59 3.71
C GLY A 162 -0.16 20.47 3.19
N LYS A 163 -0.01 21.09 2.00
CA LYS A 163 -0.96 22.06 1.45
C LYS A 163 -1.34 21.82 0.00
N SER A 164 -0.59 20.96 -0.67
CA SER A 164 -0.61 20.84 -2.13
C SER A 164 -1.13 19.50 -2.64
N GLY A 165 -2.01 18.84 -1.89
CA GLY A 165 -2.71 17.62 -2.31
C GLY A 165 -2.25 16.34 -1.64
N GLU A 166 -1.27 16.38 -0.75
CA GLU A 166 -0.74 15.20 -0.06
C GLU A 166 -1.82 14.55 0.80
N THR A 167 -2.46 13.56 0.24
CA THR A 167 -3.51 12.79 0.93
C THR A 167 -3.06 11.36 1.16
N LEU A 168 -2.86 10.99 2.42
CA LEU A 168 -2.62 9.61 2.80
C LEU A 168 -3.95 8.96 3.21
N THR A 169 -4.35 7.92 2.49
CA THR A 169 -5.51 7.09 2.84
C THR A 169 -5.02 5.73 3.35
N LEU A 170 -5.43 5.37 4.56
CA LEU A 170 -5.14 4.07 5.16
C LEU A 170 -6.45 3.28 5.27
N ARG A 171 -6.53 2.16 4.54
CA ARG A 171 -7.71 1.30 4.53
C ARG A 171 -7.35 -0.08 5.05
N ASN A 172 -7.96 -0.47 6.16
CA ASN A 172 -7.73 -1.79 6.79
C ASN A 172 -6.23 -2.15 6.88
N ALA A 173 -5.35 -1.17 7.10
CA ALA A 173 -3.90 -1.30 7.07
C ALA A 173 -3.30 -1.13 8.47
N TYR A 174 -2.24 -1.88 8.77
CA TYR A 174 -1.37 -1.63 9.90
C TYR A 174 -0.23 -0.71 9.45
N VAL A 175 -0.06 0.42 10.12
CA VAL A 175 1.03 1.36 9.85
C VAL A 175 1.77 1.68 11.14
N GLU A 176 3.07 1.48 11.15
CA GLU A 176 3.99 1.95 12.19
C GLU A 176 4.97 2.93 11.55
N ALA A 177 4.96 4.18 11.99
CA ALA A 177 5.85 5.22 11.48
C ALA A 177 6.65 5.85 12.62
N THR A 178 7.94 6.08 12.38
CA THR A 178 8.84 6.75 13.33
C THR A 178 9.77 7.70 12.58
N GLY A 179 9.84 8.94 13.02
CA GLY A 179 10.72 9.94 12.42
C GLY A 179 11.19 10.94 13.46
N SER A 180 12.50 11.25 13.48
CA SER A 180 13.09 12.19 14.46
C SER A 180 12.53 13.61 14.35
N ASP A 181 12.10 14.01 13.15
CA ASP A 181 11.55 15.34 12.85
C ASP A 181 10.04 15.30 12.59
N GLY A 182 9.48 14.09 12.30
CA GLY A 182 8.05 13.86 12.16
C GLY A 182 7.76 12.41 11.77
N SER A 183 6.88 11.75 12.52
CA SER A 183 6.54 10.35 12.23
C SER A 183 5.55 10.23 11.09
N ILE A 184 4.49 11.06 11.09
CA ILE A 184 3.56 11.25 9.97
C ILE A 184 3.25 12.74 9.91
N CYS A 185 3.76 13.43 8.88
CA CYS A 185 3.71 14.89 8.80
C CYS A 185 3.65 15.41 7.35
N ASP A 186 3.52 16.74 7.24
CA ASP A 186 3.45 17.47 5.97
C ASP A 186 2.39 16.92 5.01
N LEU A 187 1.26 16.48 5.58
CA LEU A 187 0.09 15.99 4.85
C LEU A 187 -1.01 17.04 4.83
N GLN A 188 -1.66 17.21 3.68
CA GLN A 188 -2.89 17.97 3.61
C GLN A 188 -4.05 17.23 4.29
N ASN A 189 -4.12 15.90 4.09
CA ASN A 189 -5.15 15.05 4.67
C ASN A 189 -4.58 13.68 5.09
N LEU A 190 -5.13 13.16 6.20
CA LEU A 190 -5.01 11.77 6.60
C LEU A 190 -6.41 11.17 6.71
N ILE A 191 -6.71 10.16 5.88
CA ILE A 191 -7.99 9.46 5.86
C ILE A 191 -7.79 8.07 6.46
N LEU A 192 -8.53 7.76 7.52
CA LEU A 192 -8.52 6.47 8.21
C LEU A 192 -9.83 5.73 7.90
N ASP A 193 -9.77 4.80 6.95
CA ASP A 193 -10.91 3.97 6.55
C ASP A 193 -10.76 2.58 7.20
N GLY A 194 -11.57 2.33 8.22
CA GLY A 194 -11.46 1.12 9.03
C GLY A 194 -10.17 1.02 9.85
N CYS A 195 -9.52 2.15 10.13
CA CYS A 195 -8.29 2.24 10.94
C CYS A 195 -8.43 3.28 12.05
N SER A 196 -7.58 3.18 13.07
CA SER A 196 -7.48 4.18 14.14
C SER A 196 -6.03 4.35 14.61
N ILE A 197 -5.68 5.57 15.04
CA ILE A 197 -4.41 5.82 15.72
C ILE A 197 -4.47 5.23 17.12
N THR A 198 -3.61 4.27 17.42
CA THR A 198 -3.55 3.60 18.73
C THR A 198 -2.38 4.05 19.58
N GLN A 199 -1.32 4.58 18.95
CA GLN A 199 -0.15 5.14 19.64
C GLN A 199 0.35 6.42 18.94
N PRO A 200 0.77 7.43 19.71
CA PRO A 200 0.56 7.55 21.17
C PRO A 200 -0.91 7.81 21.49
N THR A 201 -1.33 7.39 22.68
CA THR A 201 -2.72 7.59 23.12
C THR A 201 -3.11 9.06 23.10
N GLY A 202 -4.23 9.38 22.43
CA GLY A 202 -4.74 10.74 22.29
C GLY A 202 -4.16 11.52 21.12
N ALA A 203 -3.24 10.94 20.35
CA ALA A 203 -2.81 11.54 19.09
C ALA A 203 -3.91 11.49 18.04
N ALA A 204 -3.96 12.53 17.21
CA ALA A 204 -4.88 12.65 16.08
C ALA A 204 -4.23 13.44 14.96
N PHE A 205 -4.78 13.34 13.75
CA PHE A 205 -4.38 14.24 12.67
C PHE A 205 -4.84 15.67 12.99
N ASP A 206 -3.90 16.61 12.95
CA ASP A 206 -4.17 18.03 13.16
C ASP A 206 -3.77 18.82 11.90
N ALA A 207 -4.79 19.35 11.22
CA ALA A 207 -4.62 20.12 9.99
C ALA A 207 -3.84 21.44 10.18
N ASN A 208 -3.70 21.95 11.42
CA ASN A 208 -2.93 23.17 11.67
C ASN A 208 -1.42 22.91 11.64
N VAL A 209 -1.00 21.69 11.96
CA VAL A 209 0.41 21.27 11.91
C VAL A 209 0.66 20.22 10.82
N HIS A 210 -0.36 19.94 9.99
CA HIS A 210 -0.28 19.06 8.83
C HIS A 210 0.24 17.65 9.13
N GLY A 211 -0.12 17.06 10.29
CA GLY A 211 0.44 15.78 10.70
C GLY A 211 -0.30 15.13 11.85
N VAL A 212 0.13 13.94 12.21
CA VAL A 212 -0.32 13.28 13.43
C VAL A 212 0.33 13.99 14.61
N ALA A 213 -0.50 14.57 15.46
CA ALA A 213 -0.09 15.44 16.55
C ALA A 213 -0.61 14.97 17.90
N LEU A 214 0.14 15.29 18.95
CA LEU A 214 -0.27 15.18 20.35
C LEU A 214 -0.02 16.52 21.04
N ASN A 215 -1.06 17.05 21.69
CA ASN A 215 -1.00 18.37 22.34
C ASN A 215 -0.56 19.52 21.39
N GLY A 216 -0.99 19.48 20.14
CA GLY A 216 -0.71 20.50 19.13
C GLY A 216 0.70 20.47 18.54
N LYS A 217 1.46 19.39 18.77
CA LYS A 217 2.81 19.19 18.22
C LYS A 217 2.86 17.89 17.42
N VAL A 218 3.50 17.92 16.25
CA VAL A 218 3.76 16.71 15.47
C VAL A 218 4.49 15.67 16.31
N VAL A 219 4.03 14.43 16.22
CA VAL A 219 4.65 13.31 16.93
C VAL A 219 5.95 12.92 16.24
N THR A 220 7.03 12.85 17.01
CA THR A 220 8.36 12.40 16.56
C THR A 220 8.71 11.01 17.10
N ASP A 221 7.93 10.51 18.05
CA ASP A 221 7.99 9.13 18.54
C ASP A 221 7.14 8.23 17.63
N LYS A 222 7.15 6.93 17.93
CA LYS A 222 6.36 5.94 17.19
C LYS A 222 4.88 6.33 17.14
N VAL A 223 4.34 6.39 15.92
CA VAL A 223 2.92 6.42 15.61
C VAL A 223 2.50 5.04 15.15
N VAL A 224 1.45 4.48 15.75
CA VAL A 224 0.84 3.22 15.32
C VAL A 224 -0.61 3.48 14.93
N ILE A 225 -0.95 3.01 13.74
CA ILE A 225 -2.31 3.02 13.21
C ILE A 225 -2.68 1.57 12.90
N GLU A 226 -3.81 1.12 13.43
CA GLU A 226 -4.25 -0.26 13.33
C GLU A 226 -5.65 -0.35 12.72
N PRO A 227 -5.96 -1.47 12.03
CA PRO A 227 -7.33 -1.76 11.63
C PRO A 227 -8.24 -1.77 12.86
N VAL A 228 -9.38 -1.09 12.74
CA VAL A 228 -10.43 -1.18 13.77
C VAL A 228 -11.07 -2.55 13.64
N THR A 229 -10.77 -3.44 14.55
CA THR A 229 -11.54 -4.66 14.69
C THR A 229 -12.94 -4.28 15.14
N ASN A 230 -13.87 -4.18 14.18
CA ASN A 230 -15.29 -4.11 14.52
C ASN A 230 -15.60 -5.34 15.37
N GLY A 231 -15.83 -5.15 16.65
CA GLY A 231 -15.86 -6.13 17.72
C GLY A 231 -16.76 -7.37 17.56
N ILE A 232 -16.52 -8.11 16.49
CA ILE A 232 -16.67 -9.55 16.44
C ILE A 232 -15.24 -10.10 16.29
N SER A 233 -14.33 -9.68 17.19
CA SER A 233 -13.17 -10.51 17.51
C SER A 233 -13.72 -11.90 17.82
N ASP A 234 -13.10 -12.91 17.23
CA ASP A 234 -13.38 -14.31 17.48
C ASP A 234 -14.03 -14.47 18.84
N ILE A 235 -15.22 -15.04 18.85
CA ILE A 235 -15.73 -15.64 20.08
C ILE A 235 -14.71 -16.73 20.35
N THR A 236 -13.56 -16.36 20.95
CA THR A 236 -12.71 -17.31 21.63
C THR A 236 -13.66 -17.98 22.58
N THR A 237 -13.87 -19.23 22.35
CA THR A 237 -14.75 -20.12 23.11
C THR A 237 -14.23 -20.32 24.52
N ASP A 238 -14.08 -19.26 25.28
CA ASP A 238 -14.30 -19.26 26.72
C ASP A 238 -15.79 -18.99 26.96
N VAL A 239 -16.63 -19.74 26.25
CA VAL A 239 -17.99 -19.94 26.64
C VAL A 239 -17.90 -20.78 27.92
N PRO A 240 -18.23 -20.22 29.09
CA PRO A 240 -18.39 -21.05 30.28
C PRO A 240 -19.40 -22.13 29.87
N ALA A 241 -19.02 -23.37 30.10
CA ALA A 241 -19.71 -24.58 29.69
C ALA A 241 -21.22 -24.37 29.46
N HIS A 242 -21.58 -24.28 28.20
CA HIS A 242 -22.93 -24.22 27.64
C HIS A 242 -24.03 -23.87 28.59
N ALA A 243 -24.58 -22.67 28.53
CA ALA A 243 -25.90 -22.41 29.06
C ALA A 243 -26.88 -23.36 28.35
N LYS A 244 -27.06 -24.55 28.95
CA LYS A 244 -28.03 -25.52 28.43
C LYS A 244 -29.41 -24.87 28.46
N GLY A 245 -30.09 -24.95 27.35
CA GLY A 245 -31.44 -24.43 27.24
C GLY A 245 -31.81 -23.98 25.85
N ILE A 246 -33.04 -23.54 25.72
CA ILE A 246 -33.58 -23.03 24.46
C ILE A 246 -33.67 -21.51 24.54
N TYR A 247 -33.17 -20.82 23.54
CA TYR A 247 -33.18 -19.36 23.45
C TYR A 247 -33.78 -18.91 22.10
N SER A 248 -34.49 -17.79 22.10
CA SER A 248 -34.88 -17.13 20.85
C SER A 248 -33.64 -16.59 20.12
N VAL A 249 -33.79 -16.23 18.87
CA VAL A 249 -32.71 -15.56 18.09
C VAL A 249 -32.32 -14.18 18.67
N THR A 250 -33.15 -13.60 19.54
CA THR A 250 -32.88 -12.36 20.28
C THR A 250 -32.23 -12.61 21.64
N GLY A 251 -31.82 -13.86 21.95
CA GLY A 251 -31.14 -14.22 23.20
C GLY A 251 -32.06 -14.43 24.40
N VAL A 252 -33.39 -14.39 24.27
CA VAL A 252 -34.32 -14.60 25.36
C VAL A 252 -34.49 -16.10 25.65
N LYS A 253 -34.20 -16.53 26.87
CA LYS A 253 -34.36 -17.92 27.31
C LYS A 253 -35.83 -18.32 27.27
N GLN A 254 -36.13 -19.46 26.67
CA GLN A 254 -37.49 -20.03 26.61
C GLN A 254 -37.74 -20.93 27.82
N THR A 255 -38.91 -20.83 28.40
CA THR A 255 -39.36 -21.65 29.53
C THR A 255 -40.14 -22.91 29.08
N LEU A 256 -40.63 -22.89 27.83
CA LEU A 256 -41.35 -24.03 27.24
C LEU A 256 -40.37 -25.09 26.73
N GLN A 257 -40.81 -26.34 26.71
CA GLN A 257 -40.03 -27.44 26.13
C GLN A 257 -40.08 -27.32 24.58
N TRP A 258 -39.07 -27.93 23.91
CA TRP A 258 -38.94 -27.86 22.47
C TRP A 258 -40.24 -28.18 21.69
N ASN A 259 -40.98 -29.19 22.13
CA ASN A 259 -42.25 -29.62 21.51
C ASN A 259 -43.41 -28.63 21.72
N GLU A 260 -43.30 -27.75 22.70
CA GLU A 260 -44.36 -26.80 23.09
C GLU A 260 -44.16 -25.40 22.44
N LEU A 261 -42.96 -25.18 21.91
CA LEU A 261 -42.63 -23.90 21.26
C LEU A 261 -43.38 -23.72 19.93
N PRO A 262 -43.79 -22.52 19.57
CA PRO A 262 -44.32 -22.24 18.25
C PRO A 262 -43.29 -22.48 17.14
N ALA A 263 -43.75 -22.61 15.90
CA ALA A 263 -42.84 -22.65 14.74
C ALA A 263 -41.94 -21.43 14.71
N GLY A 264 -40.65 -21.63 14.48
CA GLY A 264 -39.67 -20.53 14.56
C GLY A 264 -38.23 -21.01 14.54
N ILE A 265 -37.32 -20.05 14.71
CA ILE A 265 -35.87 -20.32 14.79
C ILE A 265 -35.41 -20.10 16.26
N TYR A 266 -34.69 -21.08 16.80
CA TYR A 266 -34.21 -21.11 18.17
C TYR A 266 -32.73 -21.52 18.24
N ILE A 267 -32.07 -21.15 19.32
CA ILE A 267 -30.74 -21.66 19.69
C ILE A 267 -30.95 -22.68 20.79
N VAL A 268 -30.68 -23.93 20.52
CA VAL A 268 -30.81 -25.04 21.47
C VAL A 268 -29.44 -25.57 21.83
N ASP A 269 -29.01 -25.41 23.08
CA ASP A 269 -27.69 -25.80 23.55
C ASP A 269 -26.55 -25.26 22.66
N GLY A 270 -26.68 -24.00 22.24
CA GLY A 270 -25.72 -23.33 21.36
C GLY A 270 -25.85 -23.61 19.86
N VAL A 271 -26.81 -24.48 19.45
CA VAL A 271 -27.00 -24.86 18.03
C VAL A 271 -28.30 -24.25 17.49
N LYS A 272 -28.24 -23.59 16.34
CA LYS A 272 -29.42 -23.09 15.63
C LYS A 272 -30.32 -24.23 15.17
N ARG A 273 -31.59 -24.22 15.54
CA ARG A 273 -32.61 -25.17 15.14
C ARG A 273 -33.84 -24.44 14.61
N VAL A 274 -34.46 -25.04 13.60
CA VAL A 274 -35.73 -24.57 13.03
C VAL A 274 -36.83 -25.52 13.47
N LYS A 275 -37.86 -24.98 14.11
CA LYS A 275 -39.09 -25.71 14.43
C LYS A 275 -40.11 -25.38 13.35
N LYS A 276 -40.62 -26.43 12.72
CA LYS A 276 -41.68 -26.36 11.72
C LYS A 276 -43.07 -26.42 12.35
#